data_6020509638d9c94e2fd9aa4b82f894a9
#
_entry.id   6020509638d9c94e2fd9aa4b82f894a9
#
_cell.length_a   1.000
_cell.length_b   1.000
_cell.length_c   1.000
_cell.angle_alpha   90.00
_cell.angle_beta   90.00
_cell.angle_gamma   90.00
#
_symmetry.space_group_name_H-M   'P 1'
#
loop_
_entity.id
_entity.type
_entity.pdbx_description
1 polymer ?
#
loop_
_entity_poly.entity_id
_entity_poly.type
_entity_poly.pdbx_seq_one_letter_code
_entity_poly.pdbx_strand_id
1 'polypeptide(L)'
;MGLLAALALSGLVVVGTVVGDGNPAPLTATPGDAVRGRAIVGSRQLGLCLLCHSGPASADFPQARLQGTLAPSLEGAGARWSEAQLRLRIVDSRRLNHNSLMPALHRSEGLTQVGAAWQGRRVLDAQQVEDVVAYLRTLQ
;
A
#
# COMPACT_ATOMS: atom_id res chain seq x y z
N MET A 1 -29.87 -24.42 31.90
CA MET A 1 -29.58 -23.11 31.35
C MET A 1 -28.08 -23.07 31.13
N GLY A 2 -27.65 -23.34 29.88
CA GLY A 2 -26.25 -23.38 29.52
C GLY A 2 -25.83 -22.03 28.91
N LEU A 3 -24.85 -21.39 29.52
CA LEU A 3 -24.20 -20.18 28.95
C LEU A 3 -23.28 -20.61 27.81
N LEU A 4 -23.63 -20.28 26.59
CA LEU A 4 -22.72 -20.35 25.46
C LEU A 4 -21.80 -19.14 25.52
N ALA A 5 -20.55 -19.35 25.92
CA ALA A 5 -19.49 -18.35 25.81
C ALA A 5 -19.08 -18.23 24.35
N ALA A 6 -19.43 -17.12 23.72
CA ALA A 6 -18.91 -16.77 22.39
C ALA A 6 -17.43 -16.38 22.51
N LEU A 7 -16.56 -17.25 22.03
CA LEU A 7 -15.14 -16.89 21.82
C LEU A 7 -15.06 -15.89 20.67
N ALA A 8 -14.83 -14.63 21.01
CA ALA A 8 -14.42 -13.63 20.03
C ALA A 8 -13.00 -13.97 19.56
N LEU A 9 -12.86 -14.49 18.32
CA LEU A 9 -11.58 -14.56 17.65
C LEU A 9 -11.14 -13.12 17.34
N SER A 10 -10.32 -12.56 18.22
CA SER A 10 -9.58 -11.33 17.91
C SER A 10 -8.58 -11.68 16.81
N GLY A 11 -8.91 -11.34 15.58
CA GLY A 11 -8.02 -11.48 14.44
C GLY A 11 -6.73 -10.69 14.68
N LEU A 12 -5.64 -11.39 14.97
CA LEU A 12 -4.31 -10.79 15.07
C LEU A 12 -3.98 -10.21 13.68
N VAL A 13 -3.97 -8.89 13.58
CA VAL A 13 -3.50 -8.23 12.35
C VAL A 13 -1.98 -8.38 12.31
N VAL A 14 -1.51 -9.35 11.56
CA VAL A 14 -0.08 -9.50 11.29
C VAL A 14 0.34 -8.36 10.38
N VAL A 15 0.81 -7.27 10.96
CA VAL A 15 1.69 -6.35 10.25
C VAL A 15 2.99 -7.12 10.09
N GLY A 16 3.28 -7.58 8.88
CA GLY A 16 4.38 -8.51 8.63
C GLY A 16 5.71 -8.03 9.23
N THR A 17 6.54 -8.96 9.66
CA THR A 17 7.86 -8.68 10.25
C THR A 17 8.74 -7.97 9.22
N VAL A 18 9.22 -6.77 9.57
CA VAL A 18 10.19 -6.03 8.74
C VAL A 18 11.57 -6.65 8.91
N VAL A 19 12.22 -7.00 7.81
CA VAL A 19 13.59 -7.51 7.77
C VAL A 19 14.41 -6.60 6.85
N GLY A 20 15.39 -5.90 7.43
CA GLY A 20 16.14 -4.90 6.69
C GLY A 20 15.25 -3.77 6.19
N ASP A 21 15.25 -3.54 4.87
CA ASP A 21 14.45 -2.54 4.17
C ASP A 21 13.21 -3.13 3.46
N GLY A 22 12.75 -4.29 3.88
CA GLY A 22 11.62 -5.00 3.28
C GLY A 22 10.68 -5.66 4.28
N ASN A 23 9.49 -5.98 3.80
CA ASN A 23 8.51 -6.81 4.47
C ASN A 23 8.33 -8.11 3.64
N PRO A 24 9.06 -9.19 3.96
CA PRO A 24 9.14 -10.37 3.12
C PRO A 24 7.86 -11.20 3.07
N ALA A 25 7.11 -11.24 4.17
CA ALA A 25 5.90 -12.02 4.23
C ALA A 25 4.73 -11.28 3.54
N PRO A 26 3.98 -11.95 2.64
CA PRO A 26 2.72 -11.41 2.13
C PRO A 26 1.74 -11.13 3.28
N LEU A 27 0.93 -10.09 3.11
CA LEU A 27 -0.08 -9.71 4.12
C LEU A 27 -1.33 -10.59 4.05
N THR A 28 -1.51 -11.32 2.94
CA THR A 28 -2.62 -12.25 2.73
C THR A 28 -2.09 -13.56 2.12
N ALA A 29 -2.89 -14.62 2.24
CA ALA A 29 -2.61 -15.90 1.58
C ALA A 29 -2.97 -15.87 0.08
N THR A 30 -3.77 -14.88 -0.36
CA THR A 30 -4.16 -14.72 -1.76
C THR A 30 -3.11 -13.91 -2.49
N PRO A 31 -2.56 -14.40 -3.61
CA PRO A 31 -1.62 -13.64 -4.42
C PRO A 31 -2.21 -12.30 -4.88
N GLY A 32 -1.36 -11.29 -5.01
CA GLY A 32 -1.75 -10.00 -5.56
C GLY A 32 -2.12 -10.09 -7.04
N ASP A 33 -3.05 -9.26 -7.47
CA ASP A 33 -3.52 -9.16 -8.84
C ASP A 33 -3.10 -7.82 -9.45
N ALA A 34 -2.29 -7.86 -10.49
CA ALA A 34 -1.73 -6.65 -11.11
C ALA A 34 -2.81 -5.77 -11.78
N VAL A 35 -3.90 -6.34 -12.25
CA VAL A 35 -5.00 -5.58 -12.88
C VAL A 35 -5.74 -4.76 -11.81
N ARG A 36 -6.07 -5.40 -10.68
CA ARG A 36 -6.65 -4.69 -9.53
C ARG A 36 -5.68 -3.65 -8.97
N GLY A 37 -4.40 -4.02 -8.84
CA GLY A 37 -3.35 -3.09 -8.38
C GLY A 37 -3.24 -1.85 -9.25
N ARG A 38 -3.27 -2.02 -10.57
CA ARG A 38 -3.30 -0.90 -11.53
C ARG A 38 -4.50 0.01 -11.30
N ALA A 39 -5.70 -0.56 -11.12
CA ALA A 39 -6.91 0.20 -10.85
C ALA A 39 -6.80 1.01 -9.54
N ILE A 40 -6.20 0.43 -8.50
CA ILE A 40 -5.94 1.12 -7.21
C ILE A 40 -4.96 2.27 -7.41
N VAL A 41 -3.84 2.05 -8.09
CA VAL A 41 -2.82 3.09 -8.34
C VAL A 41 -3.41 4.26 -9.12
N GLY A 42 -4.27 4.00 -10.11
CA GLY A 42 -4.96 5.02 -10.90
C GLY A 42 -6.11 5.72 -10.19
N SER A 43 -6.57 5.19 -9.07
CA SER A 43 -7.74 5.71 -8.35
C SER A 43 -7.39 6.98 -7.55
N ARG A 44 -8.20 8.02 -7.73
CA ARG A 44 -8.13 9.25 -6.93
C ARG A 44 -8.92 9.17 -5.61
N GLN A 45 -9.65 8.10 -5.39
CA GLN A 45 -10.45 7.86 -4.19
C GLN A 45 -9.84 6.79 -3.28
N LEU A 46 -9.06 5.86 -3.85
CA LEU A 46 -8.56 4.70 -3.11
C LEU A 46 -7.05 4.79 -2.82
N GLY A 47 -6.19 4.65 -3.82
CA GLY A 47 -4.74 4.61 -3.61
C GLY A 47 -4.09 5.99 -3.51
N LEU A 48 -4.65 6.98 -4.21
CA LEU A 48 -4.16 8.36 -4.28
C LEU A 48 -2.71 8.50 -4.81
N CYS A 49 -2.13 7.44 -5.35
CA CYS A 49 -0.71 7.36 -5.72
C CYS A 49 -0.32 8.45 -6.72
N LEU A 50 -1.13 8.65 -7.74
CA LEU A 50 -0.86 9.61 -8.82
C LEU A 50 -1.10 11.08 -8.43
N LEU A 51 -1.50 11.37 -7.20
CA LEU A 51 -1.47 12.74 -6.69
C LEU A 51 -0.04 13.22 -6.45
N CYS A 52 0.88 12.30 -6.12
CA CYS A 52 2.27 12.62 -5.83
C CYS A 52 3.24 12.04 -6.86
N HIS A 53 2.97 10.82 -7.33
CA HIS A 53 3.81 10.10 -8.30
C HIS A 53 3.34 10.32 -9.73
N SER A 54 4.28 10.32 -10.68
CA SER A 54 3.98 10.04 -12.07
C SER A 54 3.96 8.52 -12.29
N GLY A 55 3.03 8.05 -13.10
CA GLY A 55 2.97 6.66 -13.56
C GLY A 55 3.66 6.50 -14.92
N PRO A 56 3.63 5.28 -15.49
CA PRO A 56 4.07 5.05 -16.86
C PRO A 56 3.34 6.01 -17.81
N ALA A 57 4.08 6.59 -18.75
CA ALA A 57 3.61 7.66 -19.63
C ALA A 57 2.54 7.22 -20.66
N SER A 58 2.08 5.99 -20.61
CA SER A 58 1.29 5.39 -21.67
C SER A 58 -0.22 5.34 -21.40
N ALA A 59 -0.93 4.75 -22.34
CA ALA A 59 -2.37 4.45 -22.36
C ALA A 59 -2.94 3.84 -21.08
N ASP A 60 -2.09 3.45 -20.11
CA ASP A 60 -2.50 2.84 -18.86
C ASP A 60 -3.28 3.79 -17.96
N PHE A 61 -2.99 5.08 -18.03
CA PHE A 61 -3.68 6.10 -17.26
C PHE A 61 -4.09 7.26 -18.18
N PRO A 62 -5.30 7.21 -18.76
CA PRO A 62 -5.80 8.28 -19.65
C PRO A 62 -5.76 9.69 -19.02
N GLN A 63 -5.67 9.73 -17.68
CA GLN A 63 -5.59 10.96 -16.89
C GLN A 63 -4.14 11.35 -16.55
N ALA A 64 -3.15 10.88 -17.32
CA ALA A 64 -1.73 11.19 -17.14
C ALA A 64 -1.41 12.68 -16.98
N ARG A 65 -2.24 13.56 -17.55
CA ARG A 65 -2.10 15.03 -17.43
C ARG A 65 -2.28 15.57 -16.01
N LEU A 66 -2.83 14.75 -15.08
CA LEU A 66 -3.12 15.11 -13.70
C LEU A 66 -2.24 14.36 -12.70
N GLN A 67 -1.10 13.84 -13.15
CA GLN A 67 -0.15 13.14 -12.28
C GLN A 67 0.75 14.13 -11.55
N GLY A 68 1.10 13.78 -10.30
CA GLY A 68 2.00 14.57 -9.49
C GLY A 68 3.47 14.36 -9.86
N THR A 69 4.30 15.31 -9.44
CA THR A 69 5.77 15.26 -9.60
C THR A 69 6.48 15.44 -8.25
N LEU A 70 5.74 15.34 -7.15
CA LEU A 70 6.28 15.50 -5.79
C LEU A 70 7.12 14.29 -5.37
N ALA A 71 6.79 13.11 -5.89
CA ALA A 71 7.43 11.83 -5.58
C ALA A 71 8.04 11.20 -6.84
N PRO A 72 8.99 10.25 -6.70
CA PRO A 72 9.61 9.58 -7.84
C PRO A 72 8.61 8.91 -8.77
N SER A 73 8.92 8.84 -10.07
CA SER A 73 8.13 8.10 -11.03
C SER A 73 7.99 6.63 -10.60
N LEU A 74 6.80 6.07 -10.81
CA LEU A 74 6.53 4.64 -10.62
C LEU A 74 7.11 3.79 -11.76
N GLU A 75 7.46 4.41 -12.89
CA GLU A 75 8.12 3.73 -14.01
C GLU A 75 9.40 3.03 -13.54
N GLY A 76 9.61 1.78 -13.92
CA GLY A 76 10.75 0.98 -13.49
C GLY A 76 10.74 0.59 -12.00
N ALA A 77 9.64 0.74 -11.27
CA ALA A 77 9.56 0.39 -9.84
C ALA A 77 9.89 -1.09 -9.59
N GLY A 78 9.43 -1.97 -10.47
CA GLY A 78 9.66 -3.41 -10.37
C GLY A 78 11.11 -3.81 -10.65
N ALA A 79 11.85 -3.01 -11.42
CA ALA A 79 13.29 -3.20 -11.65
C ALA A 79 14.13 -2.71 -10.45
N ARG A 80 13.66 -1.62 -9.79
CA ARG A 80 14.41 -1.01 -8.66
C ARG A 80 14.24 -1.72 -7.33
N TRP A 81 13.08 -2.36 -7.09
CA TRP A 81 12.71 -2.86 -5.77
C TRP A 81 12.16 -4.29 -5.83
N SER A 82 12.54 -5.12 -4.88
CA SER A 82 11.91 -6.42 -4.65
C SER A 82 10.47 -6.26 -4.14
N GLU A 83 9.68 -7.33 -4.19
CA GLU A 83 8.33 -7.33 -3.59
C GLU A 83 8.32 -6.94 -2.11
N ALA A 84 9.26 -7.47 -1.34
CA ALA A 84 9.41 -7.15 0.07
C ALA A 84 9.65 -5.66 0.30
N GLN A 85 10.50 -5.07 -0.52
CA GLN A 85 10.83 -3.65 -0.45
C GLN A 85 9.66 -2.77 -0.90
N LEU A 86 8.96 -3.14 -1.97
CA LEU A 86 7.74 -2.45 -2.42
C LEU A 86 6.66 -2.53 -1.35
N ARG A 87 6.44 -3.72 -0.78
CA ARG A 87 5.44 -3.94 0.28
C ARG A 87 5.68 -3.03 1.47
N LEU A 88 6.91 -2.95 1.98
CA LEU A 88 7.22 -2.06 3.10
C LEU A 88 6.97 -0.60 2.78
N ARG A 89 7.33 -0.13 1.58
CA ARG A 89 7.10 1.26 1.14
C ARG A 89 5.62 1.61 1.11
N ILE A 90 4.77 0.68 0.70
CA ILE A 90 3.32 0.89 0.65
C ILE A 90 2.71 0.81 2.06
N VAL A 91 3.11 -0.19 2.85
CA VAL A 91 2.60 -0.36 4.22
C VAL A 91 2.93 0.85 5.08
N ASP A 92 4.20 1.25 5.10
CA ASP A 92 4.69 2.38 5.91
C ASP A 92 6.07 2.86 5.46
N SER A 93 6.12 3.79 4.53
CA SER A 93 7.35 4.38 4.01
C SER A 93 8.19 5.08 5.08
N ARG A 94 7.59 5.53 6.17
CA ARG A 94 8.28 6.21 7.28
C ARG A 94 9.17 5.27 8.09
N ARG A 95 8.99 3.97 7.95
CA ARG A 95 9.93 2.96 8.51
C ARG A 95 11.31 3.04 7.84
N LEU A 96 11.36 3.48 6.60
CA LEU A 96 12.59 3.67 5.82
C LEU A 96 13.14 5.10 5.92
N ASN A 97 12.25 6.08 5.96
CA ASN A 97 12.59 7.49 6.09
C ASN A 97 11.52 8.21 6.91
N HIS A 98 11.87 8.60 8.13
CA HIS A 98 10.94 9.28 9.04
C HIS A 98 10.37 10.59 8.48
N ASN A 99 11.08 11.23 7.57
CA ASN A 99 10.67 12.48 6.91
C ASN A 99 9.87 12.24 5.61
N SER A 100 9.53 10.98 5.30
CA SER A 100 8.75 10.69 4.11
C SER A 100 7.40 11.38 4.14
N LEU A 101 7.06 12.08 3.04
CA LEU A 101 5.73 12.65 2.82
C LEU A 101 4.72 11.58 2.41
N MET A 102 5.18 10.43 1.91
CA MET A 102 4.29 9.32 1.58
C MET A 102 3.62 8.80 2.85
N PRO A 103 2.29 8.80 2.93
CA PRO A 103 1.59 8.31 4.11
C PRO A 103 1.77 6.80 4.29
N ALA A 104 1.59 6.32 5.52
CA ALA A 104 1.42 4.90 5.78
C ALA A 104 0.04 4.47 5.24
N LEU A 105 0.00 3.66 4.18
CA LEU A 105 -1.27 3.30 3.55
C LEU A 105 -1.97 2.12 4.23
N HIS A 106 -1.22 1.29 4.96
CA HIS A 106 -1.80 0.12 5.66
C HIS A 106 -1.71 0.23 7.18
N ARG A 107 -0.76 0.94 7.75
CA ARG A 107 -0.68 1.18 9.19
C ARG A 107 -1.76 2.16 9.63
N SER A 108 -2.47 1.85 10.72
CA SER A 108 -3.52 2.72 11.31
C SER A 108 -3.18 3.23 12.71
N GLU A 109 -2.15 2.67 13.35
CA GLU A 109 -1.77 2.98 14.72
C GLU A 109 -0.47 3.80 14.78
N GLY A 110 -0.32 4.59 15.83
CA GLY A 110 0.86 5.43 16.04
C GLY A 110 1.06 6.52 14.98
N LEU A 111 -0.01 6.92 14.31
CA LEU A 111 -0.03 8.02 13.36
C LEU A 111 -0.37 9.33 14.06
N THR A 112 0.19 10.44 13.60
CA THR A 112 -0.10 11.80 14.07
C THR A 112 -0.79 12.59 12.96
N GLN A 113 -1.54 13.64 13.36
CA GLN A 113 -2.22 14.53 12.41
C GLN A 113 -3.19 13.82 11.45
N VAL A 114 -3.85 12.79 11.95
CA VAL A 114 -4.86 12.05 11.17
C VAL A 114 -6.21 12.73 11.32
N GLY A 115 -6.83 13.07 10.19
CA GLY A 115 -8.18 13.63 10.19
C GLY A 115 -9.19 12.69 10.86
N ALA A 116 -10.18 13.24 11.57
CA ALA A 116 -11.11 12.49 12.40
C ALA A 116 -11.78 11.31 11.66
N ALA A 117 -12.13 11.49 10.38
CA ALA A 117 -12.75 10.45 9.55
C ALA A 117 -11.82 9.26 9.24
N TRP A 118 -10.51 9.40 9.46
CA TRP A 118 -9.49 8.41 9.14
C TRP A 118 -8.80 7.81 10.37
N GLN A 119 -9.14 8.27 11.57
CA GLN A 119 -8.56 7.72 12.79
C GLN A 119 -8.87 6.22 12.92
N GLY A 120 -7.83 5.42 13.19
CA GLY A 120 -7.92 3.96 13.29
C GLY A 120 -8.22 3.22 11.97
N ARG A 121 -8.27 3.92 10.85
CA ARG A 121 -8.56 3.33 9.52
C ARG A 121 -7.29 3.20 8.68
N ARG A 122 -7.24 2.15 7.86
CA ARG A 122 -6.23 1.98 6.83
C ARG A 122 -6.73 2.57 5.52
N VAL A 123 -5.84 3.17 4.74
CA VAL A 123 -6.16 3.63 3.37
C VAL A 123 -6.34 2.44 2.43
N LEU A 124 -5.44 1.45 2.55
CA LEU A 124 -5.51 0.20 1.81
C LEU A 124 -5.61 -0.98 2.77
N ASP A 125 -6.47 -1.95 2.47
CA ASP A 125 -6.49 -3.23 3.16
C ASP A 125 -5.30 -4.12 2.74
N ALA A 126 -5.14 -5.28 3.37
CA ALA A 126 -4.01 -6.18 3.14
C ALA A 126 -3.97 -6.70 1.69
N GLN A 127 -5.12 -7.08 1.12
CA GLN A 127 -5.19 -7.57 -0.26
C GLN A 127 -4.90 -6.46 -1.26
N GLN A 128 -5.38 -5.26 -1.01
CA GLN A 128 -5.11 -4.10 -1.86
C GLN A 128 -3.61 -3.75 -1.88
N VAL A 129 -2.90 -3.92 -0.76
CA VAL A 129 -1.43 -3.77 -0.74
C VAL A 129 -0.77 -4.80 -1.65
N GLU A 130 -1.14 -6.09 -1.54
CA GLU A 130 -0.58 -7.14 -2.39
C GLU A 130 -0.89 -6.90 -3.87
N ASP A 131 -2.10 -6.46 -4.20
CA ASP A 131 -2.49 -6.11 -5.57
C ASP A 131 -1.62 -4.97 -6.14
N VAL A 132 -1.38 -3.92 -5.35
CA VAL A 132 -0.50 -2.81 -5.75
C VAL A 132 0.95 -3.28 -5.93
N VAL A 133 1.46 -4.13 -5.02
CA VAL A 133 2.81 -4.73 -5.16
C VAL A 133 2.90 -5.53 -6.46
N ALA A 134 1.91 -6.38 -6.74
CA ALA A 134 1.87 -7.16 -7.98
C ALA A 134 1.92 -6.26 -9.22
N TYR A 135 1.16 -5.16 -9.24
CA TYR A 135 1.20 -4.21 -10.35
C TYR A 135 2.56 -3.52 -10.46
N LEU A 136 3.10 -2.99 -9.37
CA LEU A 136 4.39 -2.29 -9.40
C LEU A 136 5.53 -3.20 -9.86
N ARG A 137 5.45 -4.50 -9.58
CA ARG A 137 6.40 -5.50 -10.09
C ARG A 137 6.39 -5.65 -11.60
N THR A 138 5.30 -5.30 -12.28
CA THR A 138 5.23 -5.32 -13.75
C THR A 138 5.94 -4.13 -14.40
N LEU A 139 6.23 -3.07 -13.65
CA LEU A 139 6.89 -1.86 -14.13
C LEU A 139 8.41 -2.05 -14.14
N GLN A 140 8.94 -2.52 -15.26
CA GLN A 140 10.38 -2.79 -15.48
C GLN A 140 11.10 -1.59 -16.07
#